data_55929acf635f291e07edfe5163e3bdf3
#
_entry.id   55929acf635f291e07edfe5163e3bdf3
#
_cell.length_a   1.000
_cell.length_b   1.000
_cell.length_c   1.000
_cell.angle_alpha   90.00
_cell.angle_beta   90.00
_cell.angle_gamma   90.00
#
_symmetry.space_group_name_H-M   'P 1'
#
loop_
_entity.id
_entity.type
_entity.pdbx_description
1 polymer ?
#
loop_
_entity_poly.entity_id
_entity_poly.type
_entity_poly.pdbx_seq_one_letter_code
_entity_poly.pdbx_strand_id
1 'polypeptide(L)'
;GDMNRAATALQFICSDDRDVWVSMGMALQSEYGDAARDVWMDWSRQSDSFKEADARAVWRSFRGAGVSIASLFHEAKQNGWRDQEHQRPTDAQIAEQRRIAAERHTQEGKKREQEAQEAASKAQWILGQCKHEKHAYLHAKGFPELDGLVWHPTDSENLLCIPMYVSAKLAGLQMIDREGDKNYLSGQVTSQAEFCIDSGALRPMEFWVEGYASGLSLRACLHALKVRYRIHVTFSANNLKRMAHSGLVIADNDVSETGLKAAQATGLPFWMPEAAGTDINDFHKQQGTFRASQALGRWMRATKTATP
;
A
#
# COMPACT_ATOMS: atom_id res chain seq x y z
N GLY A 1 10.87 16.16 32.65
CA GLY A 1 9.70 15.40 33.06
C GLY A 1 10.10 14.08 33.67
N ASP A 2 9.33 13.57 34.60
CA ASP A 2 9.63 12.32 35.29
C ASP A 2 9.20 11.12 34.43
N MET A 3 10.16 10.44 33.81
CA MET A 3 9.92 9.25 32.98
C MET A 3 9.30 8.09 33.77
N ASN A 4 9.59 7.98 35.08
CA ASN A 4 8.95 6.98 35.94
C ASN A 4 7.44 7.22 36.09
N ARG A 5 7.03 8.49 36.13
CA ARG A 5 5.63 8.88 36.13
C ARG A 5 4.92 8.43 34.85
N ALA A 6 5.54 8.64 33.69
CA ALA A 6 5.01 8.19 32.41
C ALA A 6 4.96 6.66 32.31
N ALA A 7 6.01 5.97 32.79
CA ALA A 7 6.04 4.50 32.84
C ALA A 7 4.92 3.94 33.73
N THR A 8 4.64 4.57 34.87
CA THR A 8 3.53 4.17 35.76
C THR A 8 2.17 4.41 35.11
N ALA A 9 2.00 5.56 34.44
CA ALA A 9 0.76 5.89 33.73
C ALA A 9 0.46 4.90 32.59
N LEU A 10 1.48 4.49 31.82
CA LEU A 10 1.35 3.48 30.76
C LEU A 10 0.75 2.17 31.22
N GLN A 11 0.99 1.74 32.49
CA GLN A 11 0.44 0.49 32.99
C GLN A 11 -1.11 0.50 33.05
N PHE A 12 -1.72 1.68 33.00
CA PHE A 12 -3.17 1.87 32.95
C PHE A 12 -3.73 1.96 31.53
N ILE A 13 -2.88 1.83 30.51
CA ILE A 13 -3.27 1.88 29.10
C ILE A 13 -3.05 0.50 28.48
N CYS A 14 -4.05 -0.01 27.75
CA CYS A 14 -3.96 -1.28 27.06
C CYS A 14 -3.07 -1.15 25.82
N SER A 15 -2.08 -2.06 25.69
CA SER A 15 -1.14 -2.09 24.55
C SER A 15 -1.67 -2.90 23.34
N ASP A 16 -2.87 -3.47 23.40
CA ASP A 16 -3.44 -4.30 22.33
C ASP A 16 -4.05 -3.48 21.19
N ASP A 17 -4.46 -2.23 21.47
CA ASP A 17 -4.95 -1.31 20.45
C ASP A 17 -3.77 -0.65 19.71
N ARG A 18 -3.67 -0.90 18.40
CA ARG A 18 -2.54 -0.45 17.61
C ARG A 18 -2.43 1.08 17.53
N ASP A 19 -3.54 1.78 17.44
CA ASP A 19 -3.54 3.24 17.30
C ASP A 19 -3.13 3.90 18.61
N VAL A 20 -3.62 3.38 19.73
CA VAL A 20 -3.19 3.75 21.09
C VAL A 20 -1.71 3.41 21.28
N TRP A 21 -1.29 2.21 20.90
CA TRP A 21 0.09 1.74 21.03
C TRP A 21 1.07 2.66 20.28
N VAL A 22 0.77 3.05 19.04
CA VAL A 22 1.57 3.99 18.25
C VAL A 22 1.56 5.38 18.89
N SER A 23 0.38 5.89 19.28
CA SER A 23 0.25 7.21 19.89
C SER A 23 1.04 7.35 21.19
N MET A 24 1.05 6.31 22.04
CA MET A 24 1.83 6.32 23.29
C MET A 24 3.33 6.30 23.00
N GLY A 25 3.77 5.56 21.98
CA GLY A 25 5.16 5.57 21.53
C GLY A 25 5.60 6.95 21.02
N MET A 26 4.76 7.59 20.20
CA MET A 26 5.02 8.95 19.70
C MET A 26 5.08 9.97 20.84
N ALA A 27 4.16 9.89 21.81
CA ALA A 27 4.13 10.77 22.97
C ALA A 27 5.41 10.65 23.83
N LEU A 28 5.85 9.43 24.08
CA LEU A 28 7.08 9.15 24.84
C LEU A 28 8.32 9.61 24.09
N GLN A 29 8.42 9.31 22.79
CA GLN A 29 9.57 9.73 21.99
C GLN A 29 9.64 11.24 21.86
N SER A 30 8.51 11.93 21.71
CA SER A 30 8.45 13.40 21.63
C SER A 30 8.98 14.09 22.88
N GLU A 31 8.72 13.54 24.07
CA GLU A 31 9.12 14.13 25.35
C GLU A 31 10.51 13.71 25.80
N TYR A 32 10.84 12.42 25.65
CA TYR A 32 12.04 11.82 26.25
C TYR A 32 13.06 11.29 25.24
N GLY A 33 12.75 11.37 23.93
CA GLY A 33 13.61 10.82 22.89
C GLY A 33 13.81 9.31 23.00
N ASP A 34 14.97 8.83 22.55
CA ASP A 34 15.31 7.40 22.58
C ASP A 34 15.45 6.82 23.99
N ALA A 35 15.60 7.64 25.02
CA ALA A 35 15.66 7.19 26.39
C ALA A 35 14.37 6.48 26.86
N ALA A 36 13.22 6.82 26.26
CA ALA A 36 11.93 6.20 26.59
C ALA A 36 11.66 4.89 25.78
N ARG A 37 12.53 4.52 24.86
CA ARG A 37 12.33 3.32 24.02
C ARG A 37 12.08 2.07 24.85
N ASP A 38 12.92 1.83 25.83
CA ASP A 38 12.84 0.59 26.65
C ASP A 38 11.57 0.58 27.49
N VAL A 39 11.13 1.72 28.01
CA VAL A 39 9.85 1.86 28.71
C VAL A 39 8.67 1.49 27.81
N TRP A 40 8.66 1.99 26.57
CA TRP A 40 7.61 1.66 25.62
C TRP A 40 7.68 0.19 25.19
N MET A 41 8.88 -0.35 24.97
CA MET A 41 9.07 -1.76 24.62
C MET A 41 8.58 -2.70 25.74
N ASP A 42 8.89 -2.40 27.01
CA ASP A 42 8.47 -3.20 28.14
C ASP A 42 6.94 -3.18 28.32
N TRP A 43 6.32 -2.02 28.13
CA TRP A 43 4.87 -1.93 28.12
C TRP A 43 4.25 -2.67 26.92
N SER A 44 4.85 -2.59 25.75
CA SER A 44 4.40 -3.30 24.53
C SER A 44 4.39 -4.81 24.71
N ARG A 45 5.30 -5.39 25.49
CA ARG A 45 5.39 -6.83 25.76
C ARG A 45 4.19 -7.40 26.51
N GLN A 46 3.33 -6.54 27.06
CA GLN A 46 2.10 -6.98 27.72
C GLN A 46 1.01 -7.41 26.72
N SER A 47 1.16 -7.08 25.45
CA SER A 47 0.27 -7.51 24.38
C SER A 47 0.60 -8.92 23.89
N ASP A 48 -0.42 -9.76 23.71
CA ASP A 48 -0.26 -11.11 23.14
C ASP A 48 0.20 -11.07 21.66
N SER A 49 -0.01 -9.94 20.98
CA SER A 49 0.40 -9.71 19.58
C SER A 49 1.81 -9.12 19.45
N PHE A 50 2.54 -8.91 20.55
CA PHE A 50 3.84 -8.27 20.52
C PHE A 50 4.87 -9.02 19.69
N LYS A 51 5.54 -8.30 18.80
CA LYS A 51 6.71 -8.76 18.03
C LYS A 51 7.81 -7.72 18.15
N GLU A 52 8.92 -8.11 18.73
CA GLU A 52 10.03 -7.19 19.04
C GLU A 52 10.60 -6.52 17.79
N ALA A 53 10.74 -7.25 16.68
CA ALA A 53 11.24 -6.70 15.41
C ALA A 53 10.32 -5.61 14.85
N ASP A 54 8.99 -5.81 14.91
CA ASP A 54 7.98 -4.86 14.45
C ASP A 54 7.98 -3.62 15.35
N ALA A 55 8.03 -3.80 16.67
CA ALA A 55 8.08 -2.70 17.62
C ALA A 55 9.34 -1.84 17.42
N ARG A 56 10.51 -2.43 17.23
CA ARG A 56 11.74 -1.70 16.92
C ARG A 56 11.65 -0.93 15.60
N ALA A 57 11.01 -1.50 14.59
CA ALA A 57 10.81 -0.82 13.30
C ALA A 57 9.87 0.37 13.44
N VAL A 58 8.77 0.22 14.18
CA VAL A 58 7.80 1.28 14.45
C VAL A 58 8.43 2.40 15.27
N TRP A 59 9.18 2.09 16.34
CA TRP A 59 9.89 3.10 17.13
C TRP A 59 10.80 3.97 16.27
N ARG A 60 11.56 3.36 15.37
CA ARG A 60 12.45 4.08 14.43
C ARG A 60 11.71 4.92 13.39
N SER A 61 10.45 4.63 13.14
CA SER A 61 9.62 5.40 12.19
C SER A 61 9.05 6.68 12.78
N PHE A 62 9.03 6.84 14.10
CA PHE A 62 8.53 8.05 14.74
C PHE A 62 9.40 9.26 14.38
N ARG A 63 8.78 10.40 14.15
CA ARG A 63 9.44 11.66 13.75
C ARG A 63 9.26 12.78 14.76
N GLY A 64 8.87 12.48 15.99
CA GLY A 64 8.77 13.44 17.08
C GLY A 64 7.71 14.54 16.91
N ALA A 65 6.73 14.36 16.02
CA ALA A 65 5.71 15.37 15.77
C ALA A 65 4.29 14.83 15.96
N GLY A 66 3.44 15.56 16.65
CA GLY A 66 1.99 15.42 16.61
C GLY A 66 1.30 14.87 17.85
N VAL A 67 1.97 14.13 18.74
CA VAL A 67 1.38 13.63 19.98
C VAL A 67 2.23 14.07 21.16
N SER A 68 1.62 14.79 22.12
CA SER A 68 2.31 15.25 23.32
C SER A 68 2.18 14.24 24.46
N ILE A 69 3.09 14.31 25.43
CA ILE A 69 3.04 13.48 26.66
C ILE A 69 1.74 13.71 27.45
N ALA A 70 1.09 14.86 27.30
CA ALA A 70 -0.22 15.14 27.88
C ALA A 70 -1.30 14.15 27.40
N SER A 71 -1.20 13.65 26.17
CA SER A 71 -2.13 12.65 25.63
C SER A 71 -2.00 11.31 26.37
N LEU A 72 -0.77 10.90 26.72
CA LEU A 72 -0.52 9.69 27.52
C LEU A 72 -1.18 9.82 28.91
N PHE A 73 -0.95 10.93 29.61
CA PHE A 73 -1.56 11.13 30.92
C PHE A 73 -3.07 11.30 30.86
N HIS A 74 -3.60 11.85 29.77
CA HIS A 74 -5.04 11.94 29.57
C HIS A 74 -5.66 10.55 29.44
N GLU A 75 -5.12 9.71 28.56
CA GLU A 75 -5.57 8.33 28.36
C GLU A 75 -5.45 7.51 29.64
N ALA A 76 -4.32 7.61 30.34
CA ALA A 76 -4.12 6.92 31.62
C ALA A 76 -5.14 7.32 32.70
N LYS A 77 -5.48 8.63 32.79
CA LYS A 77 -6.50 9.13 33.72
C LYS A 77 -7.89 8.61 33.40
N GLN A 78 -8.26 8.52 32.13
CA GLN A 78 -9.53 7.90 31.73
C GLN A 78 -9.62 6.43 32.15
N ASN A 79 -8.49 5.75 32.19
CA ASN A 79 -8.39 4.35 32.61
C ASN A 79 -8.09 4.19 34.14
N GLY A 80 -8.26 5.26 34.94
CA GLY A 80 -8.19 5.19 36.41
C GLY A 80 -6.83 5.50 37.02
N TRP A 81 -5.83 5.92 36.26
CA TRP A 81 -4.56 6.38 36.80
C TRP A 81 -4.71 7.71 37.59
N ARG A 82 -4.09 7.76 38.79
CA ARG A 82 -4.04 8.96 39.62
C ARG A 82 -2.59 9.28 40.00
N ASP A 83 -2.22 10.54 39.90
CA ASP A 83 -0.84 11.07 39.97
C ASP A 83 -0.11 10.78 41.30
N GLN A 84 -0.79 10.29 42.34
CA GLN A 84 -0.21 10.11 43.68
C GLN A 84 -0.27 8.67 44.19
N GLU A 85 -0.78 7.72 43.44
CA GLU A 85 -0.88 6.32 43.89
C GLU A 85 -0.12 5.39 42.94
N HIS A 86 0.93 4.74 43.46
CA HIS A 86 1.66 3.65 42.78
C HIS A 86 0.82 2.34 42.82
N GLN A 87 -0.41 2.39 42.35
CA GLN A 87 -1.24 1.21 42.28
C GLN A 87 -1.09 0.56 40.88
N ARG A 88 -0.67 -0.70 40.88
CA ARG A 88 -0.79 -1.52 39.67
C ARG A 88 -2.28 -1.74 39.35
N PRO A 89 -2.69 -1.70 38.07
CA PRO A 89 -4.07 -2.02 37.70
C PRO A 89 -4.42 -3.44 38.24
N THR A 90 -5.62 -3.57 38.73
CA THR A 90 -6.12 -4.89 39.16
C THR A 90 -6.39 -5.76 37.92
N ASP A 91 -6.37 -7.10 38.12
CA ASP A 91 -6.68 -8.04 37.03
C ASP A 91 -8.05 -7.74 36.40
N ALA A 92 -9.03 -7.29 37.18
CA ALA A 92 -10.35 -6.86 36.70
C ALA A 92 -10.28 -5.62 35.81
N GLN A 93 -9.43 -4.63 36.14
CA GLN A 93 -9.22 -3.44 35.33
C GLN A 93 -8.52 -3.78 34.02
N ILE A 94 -7.53 -4.67 34.02
CA ILE A 94 -6.84 -5.17 32.85
C ILE A 94 -7.83 -5.92 31.93
N ALA A 95 -8.67 -6.79 32.51
CA ALA A 95 -9.67 -7.54 31.75
C ALA A 95 -10.70 -6.60 31.08
N GLU A 96 -11.16 -5.56 31.79
CA GLU A 96 -12.09 -4.57 31.25
C GLU A 96 -11.46 -3.72 30.12
N GLN A 97 -10.19 -3.31 30.28
CA GLN A 97 -9.47 -2.60 29.20
C GLN A 97 -9.34 -3.45 27.94
N ARG A 98 -8.99 -4.74 28.08
CA ARG A 98 -8.92 -5.69 26.96
C ARG A 98 -10.29 -5.88 26.29
N ARG A 99 -11.37 -5.94 27.07
CA ARG A 99 -12.73 -6.04 26.55
C ARG A 99 -13.10 -4.80 25.71
N ILE A 100 -12.84 -3.59 26.25
CA ILE A 100 -13.10 -2.32 25.54
C ILE A 100 -12.27 -2.23 24.26
N ALA A 101 -10.98 -2.59 24.31
CA ALA A 101 -10.10 -2.60 23.14
C ALA A 101 -10.61 -3.58 22.07
N ALA A 102 -11.05 -4.78 22.46
CA ALA A 102 -11.61 -5.77 21.54
C ALA A 102 -12.95 -5.29 20.92
N GLU A 103 -13.81 -4.62 21.69
CA GLU A 103 -15.04 -4.01 21.18
C GLU A 103 -14.76 -2.89 20.19
N ARG A 104 -13.81 -1.98 20.49
CA ARG A 104 -13.35 -0.91 19.55
C ARG A 104 -12.83 -1.52 18.25
N HIS A 105 -11.93 -2.49 18.33
CA HIS A 105 -11.38 -3.17 17.16
C HIS A 105 -12.48 -3.82 16.30
N THR A 106 -13.47 -4.45 16.95
CA THR A 106 -14.61 -5.04 16.25
C THR A 106 -15.47 -3.97 15.55
N GLN A 107 -15.72 -2.84 16.22
CA GLN A 107 -16.49 -1.73 15.64
C GLN A 107 -15.74 -1.07 14.48
N GLU A 108 -14.44 -0.83 14.64
CA GLU A 108 -13.60 -0.29 13.57
C GLU A 108 -13.53 -1.24 12.37
N GLY A 109 -13.42 -2.55 12.62
CA GLY A 109 -13.46 -3.56 11.57
C GLY A 109 -14.77 -3.51 10.78
N LYS A 110 -15.92 -3.45 11.45
CA LYS A 110 -17.23 -3.31 10.80
C LYS A 110 -17.36 -2.00 10.01
N LYS A 111 -16.86 -0.90 10.57
CA LYS A 111 -16.85 0.40 9.89
C LYS A 111 -16.02 0.36 8.62
N ARG A 112 -14.79 -0.19 8.68
CA ARG A 112 -13.91 -0.35 7.50
C ARG A 112 -14.55 -1.25 6.44
N GLU A 113 -15.22 -2.32 6.85
CA GLU A 113 -15.94 -3.21 5.93
C GLU A 113 -17.11 -2.50 5.25
N GLN A 114 -17.88 -1.71 6.00
CA GLN A 114 -18.96 -0.91 5.44
C GLN A 114 -18.42 0.15 4.45
N GLU A 115 -17.38 0.90 4.83
CA GLU A 115 -16.75 1.90 3.95
C GLU A 115 -16.21 1.25 2.66
N ALA A 116 -15.61 0.06 2.77
CA ALA A 116 -15.14 -0.71 1.62
C ALA A 116 -16.29 -1.14 0.70
N GLN A 117 -17.41 -1.55 1.26
CA GLN A 117 -18.59 -1.94 0.49
C GLN A 117 -19.24 -0.75 -0.20
N GLU A 118 -19.32 0.41 0.48
CA GLU A 118 -19.79 1.66 -0.11
C GLU A 118 -18.88 2.13 -1.25
N ALA A 119 -17.55 2.05 -1.06
CA ALA A 119 -16.58 2.37 -2.10
C ALA A 119 -16.69 1.43 -3.32
N ALA A 120 -16.85 0.13 -3.10
CA ALA A 120 -17.05 -0.84 -4.19
C ALA A 120 -18.37 -0.57 -4.96
N SER A 121 -19.44 -0.25 -4.25
CA SER A 121 -20.72 0.12 -4.87
C SER A 121 -20.62 1.40 -5.68
N LYS A 122 -19.91 2.41 -5.15
CA LYS A 122 -19.63 3.67 -5.87
C LYS A 122 -18.76 3.43 -7.10
N ALA A 123 -17.74 2.55 -7.00
CA ALA A 123 -16.92 2.16 -8.13
C ALA A 123 -17.76 1.52 -9.24
N GLN A 124 -18.65 0.61 -8.90
CA GLN A 124 -19.55 -0.03 -9.84
C GLN A 124 -20.47 0.98 -10.54
N TRP A 125 -21.02 1.93 -9.78
CA TRP A 125 -21.84 3.00 -10.33
C TRP A 125 -21.06 3.89 -11.29
N ILE A 126 -19.84 4.34 -10.92
CA ILE A 126 -18.98 5.17 -11.78
C ILE A 126 -18.65 4.42 -13.07
N LEU A 127 -18.26 3.15 -12.99
CA LEU A 127 -17.96 2.35 -14.17
C LEU A 127 -19.14 2.25 -15.13
N GLY A 128 -20.38 2.19 -14.61
CA GLY A 128 -21.60 2.23 -15.40
C GLY A 128 -21.84 3.57 -16.11
N GLN A 129 -21.20 4.66 -15.67
CA GLN A 129 -21.28 5.98 -16.30
C GLN A 129 -20.10 6.25 -17.25
N CYS A 130 -19.06 5.44 -17.22
CA CYS A 130 -17.87 5.62 -18.06
C CYS A 130 -18.22 5.40 -19.54
N LYS A 131 -17.52 6.16 -20.37
CA LYS A 131 -17.51 5.99 -21.84
C LYS A 131 -16.13 5.54 -22.28
N HIS A 132 -16.06 4.75 -23.36
CA HIS A 132 -14.79 4.46 -24.03
C HIS A 132 -14.42 5.63 -24.91
N GLU A 133 -13.40 6.39 -24.50
CA GLU A 133 -12.93 7.56 -25.25
C GLU A 133 -11.45 7.86 -24.97
N LYS A 134 -10.89 8.77 -25.78
CA LYS A 134 -9.51 9.24 -25.64
C LYS A 134 -9.35 10.01 -24.32
N HIS A 135 -8.17 9.89 -23.70
CA HIS A 135 -7.86 10.63 -22.49
C HIS A 135 -6.45 11.23 -22.58
N ALA A 136 -6.28 12.46 -22.05
CA ALA A 136 -5.02 13.18 -22.10
C ALA A 136 -3.84 12.40 -21.47
N TYR A 137 -4.09 11.72 -20.37
CA TYR A 137 -3.10 10.85 -19.72
C TYR A 137 -2.60 9.74 -20.67
N LEU A 138 -3.51 9.04 -21.37
CA LEU A 138 -3.12 7.99 -22.32
C LEU A 138 -2.27 8.56 -23.46
N HIS A 139 -2.66 9.71 -23.98
CA HIS A 139 -1.87 10.41 -24.99
C HIS A 139 -0.46 10.75 -24.47
N ALA A 140 -0.36 11.36 -23.27
CA ALA A 140 0.91 11.72 -22.63
C ALA A 140 1.79 10.50 -22.37
N LYS A 141 1.19 9.34 -22.11
CA LYS A 141 1.88 8.06 -21.89
C LYS A 141 2.23 7.31 -23.19
N GLY A 142 1.96 7.90 -24.36
CA GLY A 142 2.36 7.35 -25.66
C GLY A 142 1.31 6.43 -26.30
N PHE A 143 0.06 6.51 -25.88
CA PHE A 143 -1.06 5.73 -26.39
C PHE A 143 -2.22 6.61 -26.89
N PRO A 144 -1.97 7.49 -27.90
CA PRO A 144 -2.99 8.44 -28.37
C PRO A 144 -4.19 7.74 -29.02
N GLU A 145 -4.00 6.54 -29.57
CA GLU A 145 -5.05 5.79 -30.25
C GLU A 145 -5.85 4.86 -29.30
N LEU A 146 -5.43 4.74 -28.04
CA LEU A 146 -6.11 3.89 -27.07
C LEU A 146 -7.29 4.64 -26.43
N ASP A 147 -8.47 4.01 -26.44
CA ASP A 147 -9.60 4.46 -25.65
C ASP A 147 -9.52 3.86 -24.25
N GLY A 148 -9.85 4.65 -23.24
CA GLY A 148 -9.97 4.23 -21.86
C GLY A 148 -11.40 4.38 -21.35
N LEU A 149 -11.67 3.85 -20.16
CA LEU A 149 -12.91 4.10 -19.45
C LEU A 149 -12.84 5.48 -18.81
N VAL A 150 -13.57 6.45 -19.36
CA VAL A 150 -13.54 7.84 -18.91
C VAL A 150 -14.87 8.21 -18.28
N TRP A 151 -14.80 8.72 -17.06
CA TRP A 151 -15.93 9.26 -16.33
C TRP A 151 -15.89 10.78 -16.32
N HIS A 152 -17.05 11.40 -16.55
CA HIS A 152 -17.24 12.84 -16.51
C HIS A 152 -18.07 13.22 -15.29
N PRO A 153 -17.45 13.51 -14.13
CA PRO A 153 -18.18 13.95 -12.93
C PRO A 153 -18.86 15.32 -13.14
N THR A 154 -18.25 16.18 -13.98
CA THR A 154 -18.76 17.48 -14.44
C THR A 154 -18.44 17.68 -15.91
N ASP A 155 -19.01 18.71 -16.54
CA ASP A 155 -18.73 19.04 -17.95
C ASP A 155 -17.24 19.44 -18.21
N SER A 156 -16.54 19.88 -17.18
CA SER A 156 -15.13 20.33 -17.24
C SER A 156 -14.12 19.28 -16.83
N GLU A 157 -14.55 18.22 -16.15
CA GLU A 157 -13.69 17.19 -15.60
C GLU A 157 -13.87 15.87 -16.35
N ASN A 158 -12.76 15.23 -16.67
CA ASN A 158 -12.74 13.86 -17.14
C ASN A 158 -11.66 13.07 -16.42
N LEU A 159 -12.01 11.88 -15.98
CA LEU A 159 -11.17 11.00 -15.20
C LEU A 159 -11.06 9.65 -15.89
N LEU A 160 -9.85 9.22 -16.18
CA LEU A 160 -9.59 7.87 -16.63
C LEU A 160 -9.73 6.91 -15.43
N CYS A 161 -10.65 5.97 -15.53
CA CYS A 161 -10.98 5.03 -14.46
C CYS A 161 -10.35 3.67 -14.71
N ILE A 162 -9.50 3.22 -13.80
CA ILE A 162 -8.89 1.89 -13.81
C ILE A 162 -9.53 1.09 -12.68
N PRO A 163 -10.28 0.01 -12.99
CA PRO A 163 -10.89 -0.83 -11.96
C PRO A 163 -9.84 -1.50 -11.10
N MET A 164 -10.08 -1.57 -9.81
CA MET A 164 -9.22 -2.25 -8.85
C MET A 164 -9.96 -3.44 -8.26
N TYR A 165 -9.39 -4.63 -8.42
CA TYR A 165 -9.99 -5.88 -7.97
C TYR A 165 -9.17 -6.50 -6.84
N VAL A 166 -9.84 -7.00 -5.82
CA VAL A 166 -9.25 -7.82 -4.75
C VAL A 166 -9.94 -9.20 -4.82
N SER A 167 -9.16 -10.26 -4.99
CA SER A 167 -9.69 -11.63 -5.16
C SER A 167 -10.82 -11.70 -6.19
N ALA A 168 -10.61 -11.09 -7.35
CA ALA A 168 -11.54 -10.99 -8.48
C ALA A 168 -12.86 -10.23 -8.19
N LYS A 169 -12.98 -9.53 -7.05
CA LYS A 169 -14.12 -8.66 -6.72
C LYS A 169 -13.72 -7.20 -6.88
N LEU A 170 -14.59 -6.40 -7.51
CA LEU A 170 -14.37 -4.97 -7.60
C LEU A 170 -14.30 -4.35 -6.20
N ALA A 171 -13.19 -3.72 -5.88
CA ALA A 171 -12.92 -3.10 -4.58
C ALA A 171 -12.84 -1.57 -4.63
N GLY A 172 -12.62 -1.00 -5.80
CA GLY A 172 -12.48 0.44 -5.99
C GLY A 172 -12.01 0.82 -7.38
N LEU A 173 -11.55 2.05 -7.50
CA LEU A 173 -11.01 2.63 -8.73
C LEU A 173 -9.73 3.41 -8.45
N GLN A 174 -8.78 3.36 -9.38
CA GLN A 174 -7.82 4.44 -9.53
C GLN A 174 -8.37 5.39 -10.60
N MET A 175 -8.54 6.65 -10.25
CA MET A 175 -9.02 7.70 -11.14
C MET A 175 -7.86 8.63 -11.46
N ILE A 176 -7.58 8.83 -12.74
CA ILE A 176 -6.43 9.61 -13.23
C ILE A 176 -6.97 10.82 -14.00
N ASP A 177 -6.58 12.01 -13.57
CA ASP A 177 -6.96 13.24 -14.26
C ASP A 177 -6.10 13.54 -15.52
N ARG A 178 -6.30 14.68 -16.12
CA ARG A 178 -5.60 15.11 -17.35
C ARG A 178 -4.10 15.32 -17.11
N GLU A 179 -3.74 15.78 -15.93
CA GLU A 179 -2.39 16.09 -15.48
C GLU A 179 -1.65 14.83 -15.09
N GLY A 180 -2.36 13.72 -14.84
CA GLY A 180 -1.81 12.43 -14.47
C GLY A 180 -1.84 12.17 -12.96
N ASP A 181 -2.50 13.03 -12.18
CA ASP A 181 -2.70 12.85 -10.75
C ASP A 181 -3.68 11.71 -10.50
N LYS A 182 -3.31 10.86 -9.54
CA LYS A 182 -4.03 9.62 -9.24
C LYS A 182 -4.82 9.76 -7.95
N ASN A 183 -6.12 9.59 -8.04
CA ASN A 183 -7.05 9.64 -6.94
C ASN A 183 -7.74 8.28 -6.73
N TYR A 184 -8.21 8.06 -5.50
CA TYR A 184 -8.88 6.84 -5.10
C TYR A 184 -10.18 7.16 -4.40
N LEU A 185 -11.13 6.22 -4.40
CA LEU A 185 -12.37 6.39 -3.63
C LEU A 185 -12.07 6.27 -2.13
N SER A 186 -12.70 7.14 -1.35
CA SER A 186 -12.60 7.07 0.10
C SER A 186 -13.10 5.73 0.63
N GLY A 187 -12.36 5.11 1.55
CA GLY A 187 -12.70 3.84 2.17
C GLY A 187 -12.43 2.59 1.31
N GLN A 188 -11.99 2.74 0.04
CA GLN A 188 -11.72 1.57 -0.79
C GLN A 188 -10.52 0.75 -0.29
N VAL A 189 -10.58 -0.57 -0.52
CA VAL A 189 -9.46 -1.48 -0.24
C VAL A 189 -8.45 -1.40 -1.37
N THR A 190 -7.23 -0.96 -1.06
CA THR A 190 -6.10 -0.91 -2.00
C THR A 190 -5.11 -2.05 -1.79
N SER A 191 -5.10 -2.65 -0.61
CA SER A 191 -4.23 -3.78 -0.29
C SER A 191 -4.60 -5.01 -1.12
N GLN A 192 -3.62 -5.58 -1.81
CA GLN A 192 -3.78 -6.71 -2.73
C GLN A 192 -4.73 -6.42 -3.91
N ALA A 193 -4.92 -5.15 -4.23
CA ALA A 193 -5.69 -4.77 -5.41
C ALA A 193 -4.84 -4.88 -6.67
N GLU A 194 -5.46 -5.36 -7.74
CA GLU A 194 -4.86 -5.48 -9.06
C GLU A 194 -5.83 -5.13 -10.18
N PHE A 195 -5.24 -4.82 -11.34
CA PHE A 195 -5.93 -4.78 -12.62
C PHE A 195 -5.20 -5.68 -13.60
N CYS A 196 -5.89 -6.63 -14.20
CA CYS A 196 -5.27 -7.57 -15.15
C CYS A 196 -5.44 -7.13 -16.60
N ILE A 197 -4.33 -7.14 -17.36
CA ILE A 197 -4.32 -6.99 -18.80
C ILE A 197 -3.97 -8.37 -19.38
N ASP A 198 -4.96 -9.04 -19.95
CA ASP A 198 -4.85 -10.45 -20.37
C ASP A 198 -4.90 -10.60 -21.89
N SER A 199 -4.08 -11.50 -22.43
CA SER A 199 -4.08 -11.87 -23.86
C SER A 199 -5.19 -12.87 -24.24
N GLY A 200 -5.99 -13.34 -23.26
CA GLY A 200 -7.03 -14.35 -23.47
C GLY A 200 -6.50 -15.78 -23.69
N ALA A 201 -5.22 -16.04 -23.42
CA ALA A 201 -4.62 -17.36 -23.60
C ALA A 201 -4.91 -18.28 -22.41
N LEU A 202 -5.08 -19.60 -22.69
CA LEU A 202 -5.32 -20.60 -21.65
C LEU A 202 -4.16 -20.76 -20.65
N ARG A 203 -2.93 -20.51 -21.10
CA ARG A 203 -1.70 -20.59 -20.28
C ARG A 203 -0.82 -19.39 -20.59
N PRO A 204 -1.19 -18.22 -20.10
CA PRO A 204 -0.38 -17.01 -20.26
C PRO A 204 0.88 -17.09 -19.39
N MET A 205 1.90 -16.35 -19.80
CA MET A 205 3.03 -16.03 -18.93
C MET A 205 2.62 -14.89 -18.01
N GLU A 206 2.85 -15.02 -16.72
CA GLU A 206 2.49 -14.03 -15.72
C GLU A 206 3.56 -12.94 -15.65
N PHE A 207 3.11 -11.69 -15.64
CA PHE A 207 3.96 -10.50 -15.50
C PHE A 207 3.39 -9.58 -14.41
N TRP A 208 4.26 -8.93 -13.68
CA TRP A 208 3.91 -8.04 -12.58
C TRP A 208 4.51 -6.67 -12.79
N VAL A 209 3.69 -5.63 -12.71
CA VAL A 209 4.07 -4.21 -12.82
C VAL A 209 3.39 -3.40 -11.74
N GLU A 210 3.99 -2.26 -11.38
CA GLU A 210 3.35 -1.36 -10.41
C GLU A 210 2.25 -0.51 -11.06
N GLY A 211 2.56 0.19 -12.14
CA GLY A 211 1.72 1.22 -12.72
C GLY A 211 0.94 0.79 -13.95
N TYR A 212 -0.22 1.44 -14.19
CA TYR A 212 -1.05 1.17 -15.37
C TYR A 212 -0.35 1.48 -16.69
N ALA A 213 0.36 2.61 -16.81
CA ALA A 213 1.13 2.95 -18.02
C ALA A 213 2.25 1.94 -18.28
N SER A 214 2.92 1.44 -17.24
CA SER A 214 3.91 0.37 -17.35
C SER A 214 3.28 -0.92 -17.87
N GLY A 215 2.07 -1.26 -17.42
CA GLY A 215 1.29 -2.39 -17.94
C GLY A 215 0.96 -2.25 -19.44
N LEU A 216 0.55 -1.06 -19.88
CA LEU A 216 0.26 -0.79 -21.28
C LEU A 216 1.51 -0.91 -22.17
N SER A 217 2.64 -0.37 -21.73
CA SER A 217 3.92 -0.49 -22.44
C SER A 217 4.40 -1.92 -22.55
N LEU A 218 4.31 -2.66 -21.43
CA LEU A 218 4.63 -4.07 -21.42
C LEU A 218 3.73 -4.86 -22.37
N ARG A 219 2.43 -4.59 -22.38
CA ARG A 219 1.48 -5.18 -23.34
C ARG A 219 1.92 -4.95 -24.79
N ALA A 220 2.30 -3.73 -25.14
CA ALA A 220 2.75 -3.40 -26.50
C ALA A 220 4.00 -4.20 -26.89
N CYS A 221 4.98 -4.30 -25.98
CA CYS A 221 6.20 -5.06 -26.19
C CYS A 221 5.94 -6.57 -26.32
N LEU A 222 5.11 -7.15 -25.44
CA LEU A 222 4.78 -8.58 -25.48
C LEU A 222 3.95 -8.96 -26.70
N HIS A 223 3.06 -8.07 -27.15
CA HIS A 223 2.32 -8.24 -28.41
C HIS A 223 3.27 -8.29 -29.60
N ALA A 224 4.24 -7.36 -29.69
CA ALA A 224 5.26 -7.35 -30.75
C ALA A 224 6.14 -8.62 -30.73
N LEU A 225 6.39 -9.19 -29.55
CA LEU A 225 7.11 -10.46 -29.36
C LEU A 225 6.26 -11.70 -29.58
N LYS A 226 4.95 -11.57 -29.81
CA LYS A 226 3.97 -12.66 -29.92
C LYS A 226 3.96 -13.57 -28.67
N VAL A 227 4.25 -13.00 -27.49
CA VAL A 227 4.17 -13.66 -26.20
C VAL A 227 2.74 -13.64 -25.70
N ARG A 228 2.23 -14.76 -25.19
CA ARG A 228 0.94 -14.85 -24.50
C ARG A 228 1.14 -14.43 -23.05
N TYR A 229 0.38 -13.45 -22.56
CA TYR A 229 0.62 -12.80 -21.29
C TYR A 229 -0.64 -12.61 -20.45
N ARG A 230 -0.44 -12.56 -19.15
CA ARG A 230 -1.30 -11.91 -18.17
C ARG A 230 -0.43 -10.94 -17.38
N ILE A 231 -0.77 -9.68 -17.43
CA ILE A 231 -0.06 -8.58 -16.76
C ILE A 231 -0.90 -8.13 -15.56
N HIS A 232 -0.33 -8.25 -14.38
CA HIS A 232 -0.89 -7.78 -13.13
C HIS A 232 -0.38 -6.36 -12.83
N VAL A 233 -1.25 -5.37 -12.92
CA VAL A 233 -0.99 -4.01 -12.48
C VAL A 233 -1.37 -3.93 -11.01
N THR A 234 -0.41 -3.73 -10.12
CA THR A 234 -0.60 -3.88 -8.67
C THR A 234 -0.80 -2.55 -7.93
N PHE A 235 -0.71 -1.43 -8.62
CA PHE A 235 -0.90 -0.07 -8.12
C PHE A 235 0.09 0.43 -7.07
N SER A 236 0.91 -0.43 -6.50
CA SER A 236 1.97 -0.05 -5.57
C SER A 236 3.07 -1.11 -5.46
N ALA A 237 4.28 -0.68 -5.13
CA ALA A 237 5.42 -1.56 -4.83
C ALA A 237 5.11 -2.56 -3.69
N ASN A 238 4.34 -2.14 -2.68
CA ASN A 238 3.91 -3.01 -1.58
C ASN A 238 3.00 -4.15 -2.05
N ASN A 239 2.05 -3.87 -2.93
CA ASN A 239 1.19 -4.90 -3.52
C ASN A 239 2.01 -5.83 -4.41
N LEU A 240 2.87 -5.28 -5.26
CA LEU A 240 3.77 -6.07 -6.11
C LEU A 240 4.56 -7.08 -5.27
N LYS A 241 5.23 -6.61 -4.22
CA LYS A 241 5.98 -7.46 -3.29
C LYS A 241 5.13 -8.56 -2.65
N ARG A 242 3.87 -8.28 -2.32
CA ARG A 242 2.99 -9.23 -1.62
C ARG A 242 2.33 -10.23 -2.55
N MET A 243 2.05 -9.82 -3.79
CA MET A 243 1.21 -10.59 -4.71
C MET A 243 2.00 -11.40 -5.73
N ALA A 244 3.16 -10.89 -6.16
CA ALA A 244 3.98 -11.56 -7.16
C ALA A 244 4.61 -12.85 -6.57
N HIS A 245 4.10 -14.00 -7.01
CA HIS A 245 4.51 -15.32 -6.52
C HIS A 245 5.00 -16.25 -7.63
N SER A 246 4.81 -15.89 -8.90
CA SER A 246 5.25 -16.64 -10.09
C SER A 246 5.42 -15.68 -11.27
N GLY A 247 6.16 -16.09 -12.29
CA GLY A 247 6.33 -15.30 -13.52
C GLY A 247 7.49 -14.33 -13.45
N LEU A 248 7.33 -13.16 -14.06
CA LEU A 248 8.38 -12.15 -14.24
C LEU A 248 7.92 -10.78 -13.73
N VAL A 249 8.83 -10.05 -13.11
CA VAL A 249 8.57 -8.69 -12.62
C VAL A 249 9.21 -7.66 -13.55
N ILE A 250 8.48 -6.59 -13.87
CA ILE A 250 9.02 -5.41 -14.55
C ILE A 250 8.99 -4.28 -13.52
N ALA A 251 10.17 -3.96 -13.00
CA ALA A 251 10.34 -3.01 -11.91
C ALA A 251 10.57 -1.58 -12.41
N ASP A 252 10.12 -0.61 -11.65
CA ASP A 252 10.44 0.79 -11.85
C ASP A 252 11.83 1.09 -11.25
N ASN A 253 12.66 1.87 -11.97
CA ASN A 253 13.96 2.32 -11.50
C ASN A 253 13.84 3.72 -10.86
N ASP A 254 13.06 3.81 -9.80
CA ASP A 254 12.89 5.06 -9.08
C ASP A 254 14.12 5.43 -8.23
N VAL A 255 14.32 6.73 -8.00
CA VAL A 255 15.47 7.26 -7.24
C VAL A 255 15.49 6.76 -5.78
N SER A 256 14.33 6.39 -5.23
CA SER A 256 14.20 5.86 -3.86
C SER A 256 14.53 4.37 -3.76
N GLU A 257 14.76 3.70 -4.91
CA GLU A 257 14.96 2.25 -5.02
C GLU A 257 13.79 1.41 -4.50
N THR A 258 12.61 2.00 -4.35
CA THR A 258 11.41 1.31 -3.83
C THR A 258 10.98 0.19 -4.78
N GLY A 259 10.95 0.45 -6.09
CA GLY A 259 10.64 -0.55 -7.11
C GLY A 259 11.66 -1.69 -7.15
N LEU A 260 12.95 -1.37 -7.09
CA LEU A 260 14.03 -2.36 -7.03
C LEU A 260 13.91 -3.27 -5.80
N LYS A 261 13.75 -2.68 -4.61
CA LYS A 261 13.61 -3.42 -3.35
C LYS A 261 12.36 -4.30 -3.34
N ALA A 262 11.26 -3.81 -3.91
CA ALA A 262 10.03 -4.59 -4.03
C ALA A 262 10.23 -5.80 -4.96
N ALA A 263 10.85 -5.60 -6.13
CA ALA A 263 11.15 -6.67 -7.08
C ALA A 263 12.07 -7.73 -6.48
N GLN A 264 13.17 -7.32 -5.84
CA GLN A 264 14.10 -8.23 -5.16
C GLN A 264 13.41 -9.05 -4.06
N ALA A 265 12.49 -8.43 -3.32
CA ALA A 265 11.78 -9.08 -2.24
C ALA A 265 10.77 -10.15 -2.71
N THR A 266 10.40 -10.16 -4.00
CA THR A 266 9.57 -11.25 -4.57
C THR A 266 10.35 -12.55 -4.77
N GLY A 267 11.68 -12.48 -4.91
CA GLY A 267 12.53 -13.61 -5.31
C GLY A 267 12.36 -14.04 -6.77
N LEU A 268 11.54 -13.32 -7.56
CA LEU A 268 11.32 -13.62 -8.98
C LEU A 268 12.36 -12.93 -9.86
N PRO A 269 12.62 -13.45 -11.07
CA PRO A 269 13.39 -12.72 -12.07
C PRO A 269 12.72 -11.38 -12.40
N PHE A 270 13.51 -10.32 -12.45
CA PHE A 270 12.98 -8.99 -12.79
C PHE A 270 13.84 -8.26 -13.83
N TRP A 271 13.20 -7.42 -14.60
CA TRP A 271 13.80 -6.46 -15.51
C TRP A 271 13.46 -5.04 -15.07
N MET A 272 14.37 -4.12 -15.33
CA MET A 272 14.23 -2.72 -14.98
C MET A 272 14.96 -1.87 -16.02
N PRO A 273 14.51 -0.67 -16.40
CA PRO A 273 15.29 0.26 -17.22
C PRO A 273 16.62 0.63 -16.55
N GLU A 274 17.66 0.87 -17.34
CA GLU A 274 18.99 1.24 -16.81
C GLU A 274 19.00 2.67 -16.25
N ALA A 275 18.22 3.59 -16.85
CA ALA A 275 18.21 5.00 -16.47
C ALA A 275 17.46 5.18 -15.14
N ALA A 276 18.12 5.79 -14.15
CA ALA A 276 17.49 6.12 -12.87
C ALA A 276 16.32 7.12 -13.06
N GLY A 277 15.27 6.94 -12.28
CA GLY A 277 14.05 7.74 -12.34
C GLY A 277 13.13 7.40 -13.51
N THR A 278 13.30 6.23 -14.16
CA THR A 278 12.46 5.81 -15.29
C THR A 278 11.75 4.49 -15.02
N ASP A 279 10.62 4.31 -15.68
CA ASP A 279 9.86 3.07 -15.76
C ASP A 279 9.87 2.49 -17.20
N ILE A 280 9.26 1.34 -17.41
CA ILE A 280 9.15 0.74 -18.75
C ILE A 280 8.35 1.61 -19.72
N ASN A 281 7.42 2.45 -19.24
CA ASN A 281 6.69 3.38 -20.11
C ASN A 281 7.62 4.47 -20.64
N ASP A 282 8.47 5.05 -19.81
CA ASP A 282 9.47 6.03 -20.22
C ASP A 282 10.46 5.42 -21.22
N PHE A 283 10.95 4.22 -20.95
CA PHE A 283 11.82 3.48 -21.84
C PHE A 283 11.15 3.18 -23.19
N HIS A 284 9.89 2.73 -23.16
CA HIS A 284 9.12 2.47 -24.38
C HIS A 284 8.90 3.73 -25.21
N LYS A 285 8.52 4.85 -24.59
CA LYS A 285 8.35 6.14 -25.26
C LYS A 285 9.64 6.62 -25.92
N GLN A 286 10.76 6.46 -25.22
CA GLN A 286 12.06 6.93 -25.72
C GLN A 286 12.61 6.04 -26.84
N GLN A 287 12.50 4.73 -26.73
CA GLN A 287 13.13 3.75 -27.63
C GLN A 287 12.22 3.29 -28.77
N GLY A 288 10.91 3.47 -28.63
CA GLY A 288 9.88 2.89 -29.50
C GLY A 288 9.65 1.40 -29.23
N THR A 289 8.50 0.91 -29.69
CA THR A 289 8.05 -0.47 -29.44
C THR A 289 9.07 -1.52 -29.91
N PHE A 290 9.70 -1.32 -31.06
CA PHE A 290 10.64 -2.29 -31.63
C PHE A 290 11.87 -2.51 -30.74
N ARG A 291 12.55 -1.42 -30.34
CA ARG A 291 13.74 -1.53 -29.47
C ARG A 291 13.40 -1.99 -28.07
N ALA A 292 12.30 -1.50 -27.51
CA ALA A 292 11.83 -1.92 -26.21
C ALA A 292 11.48 -3.42 -26.16
N SER A 293 10.78 -3.91 -27.18
CA SER A 293 10.48 -5.35 -27.28
C SER A 293 11.75 -6.20 -27.48
N GLN A 294 12.72 -5.73 -28.27
CA GLN A 294 13.99 -6.45 -28.42
C GLN A 294 14.77 -6.55 -27.09
N ALA A 295 14.85 -5.46 -26.32
CA ALA A 295 15.52 -5.47 -25.00
C ALA A 295 14.86 -6.46 -24.06
N LEU A 296 13.53 -6.37 -23.93
CA LEU A 296 12.73 -7.27 -23.11
C LEU A 296 12.89 -8.75 -23.57
N GLY A 297 12.81 -9.00 -24.88
CA GLY A 297 12.95 -10.33 -25.45
C GLY A 297 14.33 -10.96 -25.22
N ARG A 298 15.41 -10.16 -25.29
CA ARG A 298 16.77 -10.64 -24.96
C ARG A 298 16.85 -11.05 -23.48
N TRP A 299 16.35 -10.20 -22.58
CA TRP A 299 16.34 -10.50 -21.16
C TRP A 299 15.51 -11.76 -20.84
N MET A 300 14.31 -11.89 -21.38
CA MET A 300 13.44 -13.05 -21.17
C MET A 300 14.10 -14.37 -21.62
N ARG A 301 14.84 -14.34 -22.73
CA ARG A 301 15.59 -15.53 -23.22
C ARG A 301 16.73 -15.88 -22.26
N ALA A 302 17.50 -14.89 -21.83
CA ALA A 302 18.59 -15.10 -20.87
C ALA A 302 18.09 -15.68 -19.53
N THR A 303 16.93 -15.21 -19.06
CA THR A 303 16.31 -15.70 -17.81
C THR A 303 15.86 -17.16 -17.93
N LYS A 304 15.31 -17.58 -19.08
CA LYS A 304 14.90 -18.99 -19.31
C LYS A 304 16.08 -19.96 -19.33
N THR A 305 17.24 -19.52 -19.77
CA THR A 305 18.46 -20.36 -19.81
C THR A 305 19.17 -20.44 -18.46
N ALA A 306 18.86 -19.54 -17.52
CA ALA A 306 19.46 -19.50 -16.19
C ALA A 306 18.67 -20.31 -15.14
N THR A 307 17.48 -20.80 -15.47
CA THR A 307 16.70 -21.67 -14.58
C THR A 307 17.05 -23.12 -14.94
N PRO A 308 17.69 -23.90 -14.01
CA PRO A 308 18.11 -25.29 -14.24
C PRO A 308 16.94 -26.24 -14.47
#